data_4f0aaec82d410d94f386474034a57fb3
#
_entry.id   4f0aaec82d410d94f386474034a57fb3
#
_cell.length_a   1.000
_cell.length_b   1.000
_cell.length_c   1.000
_cell.angle_alpha   90.00
_cell.angle_beta   90.00
_cell.angle_gamma   90.00
#
_symmetry.space_group_name_H-M   'P 1'
#
loop_
_entity.id
_entity.type
_entity.pdbx_description
1 polymer ?
#
loop_
_entity_poly.entity_id
_entity_poly.type
_entity_poly.pdbx_seq_one_letter_code
_entity_poly.pdbx_strand_id
1 'polypeptide(L)'
;MKILLVAFFAFLISSSYCTPAGDDTENEESVDAAENSKFKETDNLDSELATNTEAEAIDDKAEQQNIGLKLTDKGIVITLTPDYDSRGSGVVYTRWGKTTCRSGAELVYAGYTGGTGHGEHGGAANIVCMPTSGVGHLSHQNPGHYTFMYGSEYQSHNKIWSNHDWNVPCAVCYVPDKSTKMQLPGRITCPDSWTQEYRGYLMAEHRGHARNAVFECIDEAGEKIHGSNRNTDGALLYFVMPKCNAGIPCGPYNANIAITCSICTR
;
A
#
# COMPACT_ATOMS: atom_id res chain seq x y z
N MET A 1 -23.81 -57.50 -38.77
CA MET A 1 -22.93 -56.83 -39.70
C MET A 1 -23.34 -55.38 -39.76
N LYS A 2 -22.75 -54.53 -38.92
CA LYS A 2 -22.95 -53.06 -38.91
C LYS A 2 -21.58 -52.43 -39.00
N ILE A 3 -21.37 -51.70 -40.09
CA ILE A 3 -20.15 -51.01 -40.40
C ILE A 3 -20.15 -49.67 -39.68
N LEU A 4 -19.12 -49.44 -38.85
CA LEU A 4 -18.90 -48.20 -38.13
C LEU A 4 -17.95 -47.29 -38.96
N LEU A 5 -18.45 -46.20 -39.43
CA LEU A 5 -17.65 -45.17 -40.15
C LEU A 5 -16.97 -44.31 -39.07
N VAL A 6 -15.64 -44.28 -39.06
CA VAL A 6 -14.84 -43.35 -38.26
C VAL A 6 -14.43 -42.19 -39.17
N ALA A 7 -14.92 -41.00 -38.91
CA ALA A 7 -14.52 -39.78 -39.59
C ALA A 7 -13.27 -39.18 -38.92
N PHE A 8 -12.15 -39.12 -39.62
CA PHE A 8 -10.95 -38.42 -39.21
C PHE A 8 -11.10 -36.91 -39.56
N PHE A 9 -11.12 -36.08 -38.55
CA PHE A 9 -10.94 -34.63 -38.71
C PHE A 9 -9.46 -34.30 -38.61
N ALA A 10 -8.86 -33.92 -39.75
CA ALA A 10 -7.52 -33.37 -39.79
C ALA A 10 -7.58 -31.89 -39.41
N PHE A 11 -6.95 -31.52 -38.30
CA PHE A 11 -6.70 -30.12 -37.93
C PHE A 11 -5.41 -29.66 -38.62
N LEU A 12 -5.56 -28.71 -39.53
CA LEU A 12 -4.46 -27.98 -40.14
C LEU A 12 -3.99 -26.91 -39.10
N ILE A 13 -2.78 -27.11 -38.59
CA ILE A 13 -2.09 -26.12 -37.77
C ILE A 13 -1.43 -25.13 -38.73
N SER A 14 -1.96 -23.93 -38.82
CA SER A 14 -1.32 -22.79 -39.45
C SER A 14 -0.35 -22.16 -38.47
N SER A 15 0.95 -22.38 -38.66
CA SER A 15 2.01 -21.68 -37.92
C SER A 15 2.29 -20.35 -38.60
N SER A 16 1.90 -19.25 -37.97
CA SER A 16 2.30 -17.90 -38.34
C SER A 16 3.66 -17.58 -37.71
N TYR A 17 4.68 -17.51 -38.51
CA TYR A 17 5.99 -17.00 -38.10
C TYR A 17 5.93 -15.47 -37.96
N CYS A 18 6.31 -14.97 -36.79
CA CYS A 18 6.55 -13.55 -36.55
C CYS A 18 7.97 -13.22 -37.04
N THR A 19 8.09 -12.38 -38.05
CA THR A 19 9.37 -11.80 -38.47
C THR A 19 9.70 -10.59 -37.60
N PRO A 20 10.96 -10.39 -37.18
CA PRO A 20 11.37 -9.20 -36.46
C PRO A 20 11.44 -7.99 -37.41
N ALA A 21 10.85 -6.87 -37.01
CA ALA A 21 10.95 -5.59 -37.67
C ALA A 21 12.34 -4.99 -37.48
N GLY A 22 12.85 -4.42 -38.58
CA GLY A 22 14.19 -3.90 -38.70
C GLY A 22 14.44 -2.62 -37.90
N ASP A 23 15.70 -2.46 -37.71
CA ASP A 23 16.49 -1.34 -37.21
C ASP A 23 16.25 -0.10 -38.11
N ASP A 24 15.81 1.03 -37.53
CA ASP A 24 15.89 2.33 -38.17
C ASP A 24 16.71 3.25 -37.29
N THR A 25 17.92 3.46 -37.76
CA THR A 25 18.89 4.43 -37.26
C THR A 25 18.57 5.84 -37.79
N GLU A 26 18.92 6.83 -36.92
CA GLU A 26 19.38 8.19 -37.23
C GLU A 26 18.36 9.26 -37.67
N ASN A 27 18.24 10.29 -36.82
CA ASN A 27 18.79 11.63 -37.17
C ASN A 27 18.87 12.54 -35.94
N GLU A 28 20.10 12.84 -35.58
CA GLU A 28 20.47 14.00 -34.80
C GLU A 28 20.35 15.26 -35.66
N GLU A 29 19.61 16.25 -35.22
CA GLU A 29 19.73 17.61 -35.72
C GLU A 29 19.95 18.58 -34.54
N SER A 30 21.18 19.05 -34.56
CA SER A 30 21.70 20.13 -33.73
C SER A 30 21.06 21.47 -34.12
N VAL A 31 20.62 22.26 -33.13
CA VAL A 31 20.41 23.69 -33.33
C VAL A 31 21.21 24.47 -32.31
N ASP A 32 22.17 25.19 -32.87
CA ASP A 32 23.11 26.05 -32.21
C ASP A 32 22.49 27.31 -31.59
N ALA A 33 23.28 27.82 -30.67
CA ALA A 33 23.22 29.06 -29.96
C ALA A 33 22.96 30.32 -30.81
N ALA A 34 22.26 31.26 -30.25
CA ALA A 34 22.60 32.67 -30.09
C ALA A 34 21.35 33.48 -29.74
N GLU A 35 21.34 34.20 -28.65
CA GLU A 35 21.47 35.66 -28.72
C GLU A 35 21.60 36.26 -27.32
N ASN A 36 22.74 36.87 -27.20
CA ASN A 36 23.10 37.75 -26.09
C ASN A 36 22.74 39.16 -26.51
N SER A 37 21.85 39.89 -25.84
CA SER A 37 21.91 41.34 -25.83
C SER A 37 21.13 41.99 -24.69
N LYS A 38 21.89 42.68 -23.86
CA LYS A 38 21.64 43.97 -23.24
C LYS A 38 20.37 44.15 -22.40
N PHE A 39 20.58 44.17 -21.12
CA PHE A 39 19.86 45.16 -20.30
C PHE A 39 20.84 46.00 -19.51
N LYS A 40 20.84 47.30 -19.82
CA LYS A 40 21.51 48.34 -19.09
C LYS A 40 20.54 48.97 -18.09
N GLU A 41 21.03 49.08 -16.87
CA GLU A 41 20.84 50.16 -15.91
C GLU A 41 19.49 50.93 -15.90
N THR A 42 18.72 50.71 -14.81
CA THR A 42 18.04 51.79 -14.09
C THR A 42 18.15 51.49 -12.60
N ASP A 43 19.17 52.02 -11.98
CA ASP A 43 19.28 52.16 -10.52
C ASP A 43 18.36 53.32 -10.04
N ASN A 44 17.88 53.13 -8.81
CA ASN A 44 17.13 54.05 -7.97
C ASN A 44 15.61 54.12 -8.17
N LEU A 45 14.88 53.17 -7.54
CA LEU A 45 13.61 53.45 -6.84
C LEU A 45 13.15 52.37 -5.85
N ASP A 46 14.00 51.40 -5.47
CA ASP A 46 13.55 50.22 -4.70
C ASP A 46 13.97 50.19 -3.22
N SER A 47 14.37 51.32 -2.63
CA SER A 47 14.78 51.28 -1.21
C SER A 47 13.67 51.57 -0.19
N GLU A 48 12.47 52.02 -0.60
CA GLU A 48 11.35 52.27 0.30
C GLU A 48 10.26 51.19 0.28
N LEU A 49 10.24 50.30 -0.74
CA LEU A 49 9.23 49.24 -0.84
C LEU A 49 9.67 47.91 -0.17
N ALA A 50 10.99 47.73 0.00
CA ALA A 50 11.53 46.53 0.63
C ALA A 50 11.32 46.46 2.16
N THR A 51 11.22 47.65 2.82
CA THR A 51 11.02 47.67 4.29
C THR A 51 9.59 47.37 4.71
N ASN A 52 8.59 47.63 3.87
CA ASN A 52 7.19 47.34 4.21
C ASN A 52 6.82 45.87 3.94
N THR A 53 7.44 45.21 2.97
CA THR A 53 7.18 43.78 2.69
C THR A 53 7.86 42.84 3.69
N GLU A 54 9.02 43.22 4.25
CA GLU A 54 9.65 42.43 5.33
C GLU A 54 8.92 42.59 6.66
N ALA A 55 8.32 43.77 6.94
CA ALA A 55 7.51 43.97 8.14
C ALA A 55 6.18 43.22 8.10
N GLU A 56 5.50 43.14 6.94
CA GLU A 56 4.27 42.35 6.77
C GLU A 56 4.56 40.84 6.79
N ALA A 57 5.71 40.38 6.27
CA ALA A 57 6.11 38.96 6.31
C ALA A 57 6.56 38.53 7.71
N ILE A 58 6.95 39.43 8.60
CA ILE A 58 7.30 39.14 9.99
C ILE A 58 6.03 39.10 10.85
N ASP A 59 5.03 39.88 10.55
CA ASP A 59 3.75 39.91 11.29
C ASP A 59 2.91 38.63 10.98
N ASP A 60 2.89 38.16 9.73
CA ASP A 60 2.22 36.90 9.35
C ASP A 60 2.88 35.64 9.96
N LYS A 61 4.18 35.71 10.29
CA LYS A 61 4.87 34.61 11.01
C LYS A 61 4.74 34.69 12.52
N ALA A 62 4.43 35.89 13.06
CA ALA A 62 4.23 36.10 14.49
C ALA A 62 2.84 35.64 14.96
N GLU A 63 1.85 35.58 14.08
CA GLU A 63 0.49 35.17 14.41
C GLU A 63 0.36 33.63 14.61
N GLN A 64 1.38 32.84 14.26
CA GLN A 64 1.41 31.38 14.44
C GLN A 64 2.23 30.90 15.65
N GLN A 65 2.76 31.80 16.47
CA GLN A 65 3.45 31.44 17.70
C GLN A 65 2.67 31.98 18.90
N ASN A 66 2.10 31.10 19.71
CA ASN A 66 1.53 31.47 21.02
C ASN A 66 2.66 31.96 21.92
N ILE A 67 2.90 33.27 21.90
CA ILE A 67 3.89 33.94 22.76
C ILE A 67 3.18 34.26 24.08
N GLY A 68 3.42 33.45 25.10
CA GLY A 68 2.97 33.73 26.45
C GLY A 68 3.86 34.78 27.12
N LEU A 69 3.34 35.98 27.32
CA LEU A 69 4.02 37.06 28.08
C LEU A 69 3.57 37.00 29.54
N LYS A 70 4.52 36.71 30.44
CA LYS A 70 4.27 36.74 31.90
C LYS A 70 5.16 37.84 32.53
N LEU A 71 4.52 38.83 33.11
CA LEU A 71 5.21 39.83 33.97
C LEU A 71 5.52 39.19 35.32
N THR A 72 6.77 39.28 35.75
CA THR A 72 7.23 38.87 37.08
C THR A 72 7.97 40.05 37.71
N ASP A 73 8.14 40.02 39.01
CA ASP A 73 8.87 41.06 39.78
C ASP A 73 10.34 41.23 39.33
N LYS A 74 10.84 40.34 38.49
CA LYS A 74 12.21 40.32 37.95
C LYS A 74 12.28 40.66 36.44
N GLY A 75 11.15 41.00 35.80
CA GLY A 75 11.09 41.34 34.39
C GLY A 75 10.06 40.52 33.62
N ILE A 76 10.06 40.73 32.32
CA ILE A 76 9.17 40.04 31.37
C ILE A 76 9.79 38.66 31.02
N VAL A 77 9.09 37.60 31.34
CA VAL A 77 9.44 36.25 30.90
C VAL A 77 8.64 35.95 29.62
N ILE A 78 9.35 35.80 28.51
CA ILE A 78 8.77 35.38 27.24
C ILE A 78 8.83 33.84 27.23
N THR A 79 7.70 33.20 27.35
CA THR A 79 7.61 31.73 27.19
C THR A 79 7.17 31.47 25.76
N LEU A 80 8.10 31.03 24.93
CA LEU A 80 7.77 30.45 23.64
C LEU A 80 7.25 29.05 23.89
N THR A 81 5.95 28.87 23.94
CA THR A 81 5.35 27.56 23.78
C THR A 81 5.27 27.32 22.29
N PRO A 82 6.07 26.40 21.74
CA PRO A 82 5.81 25.98 20.37
C PRO A 82 4.40 25.38 20.39
N ASP A 83 3.47 26.05 19.71
CA ASP A 83 2.21 25.43 19.35
C ASP A 83 2.57 24.38 18.31
N TYR A 84 3.15 23.29 18.77
CA TYR A 84 3.27 22.09 17.98
C TYR A 84 1.83 21.61 17.80
N ASP A 85 1.21 22.02 16.67
CA ASP A 85 -0.07 21.46 16.27
C ASP A 85 0.10 19.94 16.23
N SER A 86 -0.26 19.30 17.33
CA SER A 86 -0.20 17.86 17.51
C SER A 86 -1.08 17.11 16.49
N ARG A 87 -1.84 17.84 15.66
CA ARG A 87 -2.61 17.28 14.53
C ARG A 87 -1.76 16.87 13.34
N GLY A 88 -0.44 17.07 13.39
CA GLY A 88 0.48 16.81 12.26
C GLY A 88 1.11 15.43 12.23
N SER A 89 1.12 14.65 13.29
CA SER A 89 1.70 13.29 13.29
C SER A 89 0.62 12.23 13.43
N GLY A 90 0.58 11.34 12.48
CA GLY A 90 -0.28 10.17 12.52
C GLY A 90 0.16 9.16 11.48
N VAL A 91 -0.12 7.90 11.72
CA VAL A 91 0.20 6.82 10.80
C VAL A 91 -1.05 6.10 10.34
N VAL A 92 -1.10 5.80 9.04
CA VAL A 92 -2.14 4.98 8.46
C VAL A 92 -1.62 3.56 8.27
N TYR A 93 -2.43 2.58 8.67
CA TYR A 93 -2.17 1.18 8.36
C TYR A 93 -3.43 0.45 7.92
N THR A 94 -3.26 -0.64 7.17
CA THR A 94 -4.37 -1.53 6.84
C THR A 94 -4.36 -2.71 7.79
N ARG A 95 -5.51 -2.98 8.40
CA ARG A 95 -5.77 -4.20 9.15
C ARG A 95 -6.43 -5.21 8.25
N TRP A 96 -5.67 -6.18 7.83
CA TRP A 96 -6.14 -7.26 6.96
C TRP A 96 -6.86 -8.32 7.77
N GLY A 97 -8.02 -8.76 7.30
CA GLY A 97 -8.83 -9.78 7.97
C GLY A 97 -9.85 -9.23 8.96
N LYS A 98 -9.98 -7.90 9.11
CA LYS A 98 -10.92 -7.26 10.03
C LYS A 98 -11.62 -6.06 9.37
N THR A 99 -12.85 -5.80 9.81
CA THR A 99 -13.61 -4.60 9.43
C THR A 99 -13.45 -3.44 10.42
N THR A 100 -12.71 -3.65 11.51
CA THR A 100 -12.55 -2.70 12.61
C THR A 100 -11.08 -2.46 12.94
N CYS A 101 -10.79 -1.28 13.46
CA CYS A 101 -9.49 -0.91 14.00
C CYS A 101 -9.34 -1.33 15.47
N ARG A 102 -8.12 -1.28 15.99
CA ARG A 102 -7.87 -1.40 17.43
C ARG A 102 -8.49 -0.20 18.18
N SER A 103 -8.83 -0.39 19.45
CA SER A 103 -9.23 0.73 20.34
C SER A 103 -8.13 1.80 20.38
N GLY A 104 -8.50 3.05 20.17
CA GLY A 104 -7.58 4.18 20.07
C GLY A 104 -7.03 4.45 18.66
N ALA A 105 -7.43 3.67 17.66
CA ALA A 105 -7.24 3.98 16.25
C ALA A 105 -8.58 4.34 15.60
N GLU A 106 -8.57 5.32 14.72
CA GLU A 106 -9.74 5.75 13.96
C GLU A 106 -9.94 4.88 12.72
N LEU A 107 -11.18 4.45 12.47
CA LEU A 107 -11.54 3.78 11.24
C LEU A 107 -11.73 4.80 10.12
N VAL A 108 -10.84 4.82 9.14
CA VAL A 108 -10.97 5.67 7.96
C VAL A 108 -12.02 5.09 7.01
N TYR A 109 -11.89 3.80 6.68
CA TYR A 109 -12.92 3.01 5.99
C TYR A 109 -12.67 1.52 6.16
N ALA A 110 -13.74 0.74 5.96
CA ALA A 110 -13.66 -0.72 5.83
C ALA A 110 -14.00 -1.16 4.42
N GLY A 111 -13.57 -2.36 4.05
CA GLY A 111 -13.76 -2.83 2.69
C GLY A 111 -13.45 -4.30 2.47
N TYR A 112 -13.28 -4.63 1.19
CA TYR A 112 -12.88 -5.95 0.71
C TYR A 112 -11.43 -5.93 0.28
N THR A 113 -10.68 -6.94 0.66
CA THR A 113 -9.32 -7.12 0.17
C THR A 113 -9.35 -7.54 -1.29
N GLY A 114 -8.67 -6.80 -2.15
CA GLY A 114 -8.54 -7.09 -3.58
C GLY A 114 -7.10 -7.26 -3.99
N GLY A 115 -6.86 -8.06 -5.03
CA GLY A 115 -5.54 -8.29 -5.61
C GLY A 115 -5.62 -8.89 -7.01
N THR A 116 -4.50 -9.20 -7.60
CA THR A 116 -4.41 -9.90 -8.89
C THR A 116 -4.79 -11.38 -8.71
N GLY A 117 -5.48 -11.96 -9.67
CA GLY A 117 -5.87 -13.38 -9.65
C GLY A 117 -4.65 -14.32 -9.63
N HIS A 118 -4.79 -15.46 -8.96
CA HIS A 118 -3.72 -16.43 -8.73
C HIS A 118 -3.08 -16.98 -10.03
N GLY A 119 -3.84 -17.04 -11.11
CA GLY A 119 -3.39 -17.55 -12.42
C GLY A 119 -2.81 -16.48 -13.35
N GLU A 120 -2.83 -15.21 -12.96
CA GLU A 120 -2.36 -14.11 -13.80
C GLU A 120 -0.82 -13.97 -13.74
N HIS A 121 -0.19 -13.82 -14.90
CA HIS A 121 1.26 -13.58 -15.00
C HIS A 121 1.65 -12.11 -14.89
N GLY A 122 0.66 -11.19 -14.97
CA GLY A 122 0.82 -9.75 -14.84
C GLY A 122 0.02 -9.19 -13.66
N GLY A 123 -0.19 -7.87 -13.66
CA GLY A 123 -0.90 -7.17 -12.61
C GLY A 123 0.01 -6.69 -11.47
N ALA A 124 -0.53 -6.58 -10.26
CA ALA A 124 0.19 -6.08 -9.09
C ALA A 124 0.48 -7.20 -8.08
N ALA A 125 1.61 -7.09 -7.40
CA ALA A 125 1.99 -8.05 -6.36
C ALA A 125 1.31 -7.76 -5.01
N ASN A 126 0.93 -6.52 -4.74
CA ASN A 126 0.27 -6.12 -3.50
C ASN A 126 -1.23 -6.41 -3.52
N ILE A 127 -1.81 -6.46 -2.34
CA ILE A 127 -3.25 -6.41 -2.11
C ILE A 127 -3.65 -5.00 -1.68
N VAL A 128 -4.90 -4.63 -1.93
CA VAL A 128 -5.47 -3.33 -1.58
C VAL A 128 -6.77 -3.49 -0.83
N CYS A 129 -7.08 -2.56 0.07
CA CYS A 129 -8.38 -2.51 0.74
C CYS A 129 -9.34 -1.69 -0.12
N MET A 130 -10.33 -2.35 -0.72
CA MET A 130 -11.32 -1.73 -1.60
C MET A 130 -12.51 -1.24 -0.78
N PRO A 131 -12.82 0.07 -0.74
CA PRO A 131 -13.95 0.57 0.03
C PRO A 131 -15.28 0.03 -0.49
N THR A 132 -16.25 -0.16 0.39
CA THR A 132 -17.62 -0.63 0.04
C THR A 132 -18.58 0.51 -0.27
N SER A 133 -18.17 1.75 -0.05
CA SER A 133 -18.99 2.95 -0.30
C SER A 133 -18.12 4.10 -0.80
N GLY A 134 -18.73 5.12 -1.38
CA GLY A 134 -18.03 6.30 -1.89
C GLY A 134 -17.22 6.05 -3.17
N VAL A 135 -17.46 4.94 -3.86
CA VAL A 135 -16.76 4.62 -5.12
C VAL A 135 -17.21 5.59 -6.21
N GLY A 136 -16.24 6.23 -6.87
CA GLY A 136 -16.49 7.19 -7.96
C GLY A 136 -15.82 6.76 -9.26
N HIS A 137 -16.28 7.33 -10.37
CA HIS A 137 -15.76 7.06 -11.70
C HIS A 137 -15.37 8.36 -12.40
N LEU A 138 -14.17 8.43 -12.96
CA LEU A 138 -13.71 9.57 -13.78
C LEU A 138 -14.14 9.42 -15.25
N SER A 139 -14.32 8.21 -15.73
CA SER A 139 -14.76 7.89 -17.07
C SER A 139 -15.68 6.68 -17.06
N HIS A 140 -16.62 6.64 -18.00
CA HIS A 140 -17.48 5.47 -18.26
C HIS A 140 -17.03 4.65 -19.47
N GLN A 141 -15.85 4.97 -20.05
CA GLN A 141 -15.33 4.25 -21.20
C GLN A 141 -14.46 3.08 -20.77
N ASN A 142 -14.57 1.96 -21.48
CA ASN A 142 -13.66 0.84 -21.35
C ASN A 142 -12.27 1.22 -21.91
N PRO A 143 -11.17 1.07 -21.14
CA PRO A 143 -9.83 1.45 -21.59
C PRO A 143 -9.24 0.52 -22.68
N GLY A 144 -9.85 -0.62 -22.96
CA GLY A 144 -9.42 -1.59 -23.97
C GLY A 144 -8.28 -2.51 -23.51
N HIS A 145 -7.25 -1.99 -22.84
CA HIS A 145 -6.13 -2.75 -22.25
C HIS A 145 -6.13 -2.53 -20.74
N TYR A 146 -6.20 -3.61 -19.98
CA TYR A 146 -6.38 -3.55 -18.52
C TYR A 146 -5.88 -4.82 -17.82
N THR A 147 -5.75 -4.76 -16.51
CA THR A 147 -5.65 -5.91 -15.62
C THR A 147 -6.90 -6.00 -14.75
N PHE A 148 -7.18 -7.16 -14.20
CA PHE A 148 -8.31 -7.36 -13.31
C PHE A 148 -7.93 -7.22 -11.84
N MET A 149 -8.89 -6.76 -11.03
CA MET A 149 -8.87 -6.82 -9.59
C MET A 149 -9.84 -7.91 -9.15
N TYR A 150 -9.32 -8.89 -8.43
CA TYR A 150 -10.08 -10.01 -7.86
C TYR A 150 -10.24 -9.81 -6.36
N GLY A 151 -11.32 -10.33 -5.77
CA GLY A 151 -11.43 -10.46 -4.32
C GLY A 151 -10.39 -11.43 -3.78
N SER A 152 -9.88 -11.18 -2.56
CA SER A 152 -8.94 -12.09 -1.91
C SER A 152 -9.67 -13.10 -1.05
N GLU A 153 -9.20 -14.35 -1.05
CA GLU A 153 -9.76 -15.46 -0.30
C GLU A 153 -8.73 -16.11 0.64
N TYR A 154 -9.19 -16.54 1.82
CA TYR A 154 -8.37 -17.31 2.72
C TYR A 154 -8.18 -18.74 2.22
N GLN A 155 -6.94 -19.19 2.10
CA GLN A 155 -6.62 -20.58 1.78
C GLN A 155 -6.07 -21.32 3.01
N SER A 156 -6.93 -21.38 4.03
CA SER A 156 -6.58 -21.93 5.35
C SER A 156 -6.70 -23.45 5.45
N HIS A 157 -7.39 -24.10 4.50
CA HIS A 157 -7.77 -25.50 4.54
C HIS A 157 -8.39 -25.92 5.90
N ASN A 158 -9.00 -24.96 6.61
CA ASN A 158 -9.61 -25.13 7.93
C ASN A 158 -8.70 -25.80 8.99
N LYS A 159 -7.37 -25.58 8.89
CA LYS A 159 -6.39 -26.14 9.84
C LYS A 159 -6.15 -25.21 11.03
N ILE A 160 -5.94 -23.92 10.76
CA ILE A 160 -5.71 -22.89 11.79
C ILE A 160 -7.01 -22.10 12.00
N TRP A 161 -7.69 -21.74 10.89
CA TRP A 161 -8.96 -21.04 10.88
C TRP A 161 -10.05 -21.85 10.17
N SER A 162 -11.31 -21.60 10.51
CA SER A 162 -12.49 -22.17 9.85
C SER A 162 -13.04 -21.26 8.74
N ASN A 163 -12.15 -20.57 8.01
CA ASN A 163 -12.51 -19.55 7.02
C ASN A 163 -11.96 -19.84 5.61
N HIS A 164 -11.71 -21.12 5.30
CA HIS A 164 -11.29 -21.54 3.96
C HIS A 164 -12.32 -21.11 2.90
N ASP A 165 -11.85 -20.56 1.77
CA ASP A 165 -12.64 -20.02 0.66
C ASP A 165 -13.57 -18.84 1.00
N TRP A 166 -13.40 -18.21 2.17
CA TRP A 166 -14.11 -16.99 2.48
C TRP A 166 -13.28 -15.75 2.08
N ASN A 167 -13.96 -14.73 1.57
CA ASN A 167 -13.30 -13.48 1.24
C ASN A 167 -12.81 -12.77 2.49
N VAL A 168 -11.68 -12.08 2.31
CA VAL A 168 -10.93 -11.38 3.35
C VAL A 168 -11.41 -9.93 3.47
N PRO A 169 -11.98 -9.51 4.61
CA PRO A 169 -12.27 -8.10 4.84
C PRO A 169 -11.01 -7.32 5.18
N CYS A 170 -11.10 -5.99 5.14
CA CYS A 170 -10.03 -5.09 5.56
C CYS A 170 -10.57 -3.81 6.19
N ALA A 171 -9.74 -3.16 6.99
CA ALA A 171 -9.99 -1.83 7.54
C ALA A 171 -8.75 -0.96 7.37
N VAL A 172 -8.92 0.25 6.89
CA VAL A 172 -7.88 1.28 6.89
C VAL A 172 -8.04 2.10 8.16
N CYS A 173 -6.97 2.14 8.94
CA CYS A 173 -6.94 2.69 10.29
C CYS A 173 -5.94 3.85 10.37
N TYR A 174 -6.33 4.93 11.02
CA TYR A 174 -5.46 6.04 11.37
C TYR A 174 -5.16 6.02 12.88
N VAL A 175 -3.90 6.15 13.24
CA VAL A 175 -3.46 6.24 14.63
C VAL A 175 -2.84 7.61 14.83
N PRO A 176 -3.46 8.49 15.65
CA PRO A 176 -2.85 9.77 15.98
C PRO A 176 -1.61 9.58 16.88
N ASP A 177 -0.77 10.59 16.92
CA ASP A 177 0.43 10.67 17.75
C ASP A 177 1.48 9.56 17.52
N LYS A 178 1.44 8.98 16.31
CA LYS A 178 2.42 8.00 15.83
C LYS A 178 3.05 8.53 14.55
N SER A 179 4.32 8.23 14.34
CA SER A 179 5.07 8.71 13.18
C SER A 179 5.49 7.60 12.22
N THR A 180 5.40 6.34 12.64
CA THR A 180 5.88 5.22 11.84
C THR A 180 5.13 3.92 12.10
N LYS A 181 5.12 3.05 11.09
CA LYS A 181 4.55 1.70 11.12
C LYS A 181 5.61 0.67 10.72
N MET A 182 5.60 -0.48 11.36
CA MET A 182 6.45 -1.62 11.03
C MET A 182 5.64 -2.90 11.00
N GLN A 183 5.82 -3.71 9.96
CA GLN A 183 5.42 -5.12 9.96
C GLN A 183 6.61 -5.95 10.46
N LEU A 184 6.38 -6.72 11.52
CA LEU A 184 7.41 -7.53 12.18
C LEU A 184 7.10 -9.02 12.00
N PRO A 185 7.73 -9.70 11.04
CA PRO A 185 7.52 -11.13 10.81
C PRO A 185 8.20 -11.97 11.89
N GLY A 186 7.63 -13.15 12.17
CA GLY A 186 8.16 -14.13 13.12
C GLY A 186 7.92 -13.79 14.60
N ARG A 187 7.24 -12.69 14.91
CA ARG A 187 6.94 -12.29 16.30
C ARG A 187 5.47 -12.04 16.52
N ILE A 188 5.01 -12.34 17.73
CA ILE A 188 3.62 -12.10 18.18
C ILE A 188 3.48 -10.89 19.09
N THR A 189 4.58 -10.20 19.37
CA THR A 189 4.64 -8.99 20.20
C THR A 189 5.56 -7.96 19.53
N CYS A 190 5.19 -6.71 19.66
CA CYS A 190 6.05 -5.60 19.27
C CYS A 190 7.24 -5.40 20.22
N PRO A 191 8.31 -4.71 19.80
CA PRO A 191 9.38 -4.29 20.69
C PRO A 191 8.88 -3.34 21.78
N ASP A 192 9.65 -3.19 22.84
CA ASP A 192 9.37 -2.21 23.88
C ASP A 192 9.23 -0.81 23.28
N SER A 193 8.35 0.01 23.85
CA SER A 193 7.99 1.34 23.35
C SER A 193 7.20 1.42 22.03
N TRP A 194 6.89 0.29 21.39
CA TRP A 194 6.00 0.21 20.24
C TRP A 194 4.60 -0.25 20.64
N THR A 195 3.59 0.33 20.04
CA THR A 195 2.21 -0.10 20.20
C THR A 195 1.89 -1.21 19.22
N GLN A 196 1.33 -2.31 19.70
CA GLN A 196 0.84 -3.39 18.84
C GLN A 196 -0.55 -3.06 18.32
N GLU A 197 -0.67 -2.88 17.02
CA GLU A 197 -1.96 -2.62 16.36
C GLU A 197 -2.75 -3.91 16.21
N TYR A 198 -2.09 -4.96 15.71
CA TYR A 198 -2.61 -6.33 15.71
C TYR A 198 -1.46 -7.31 15.50
N ARG A 199 -1.77 -8.58 15.67
CA ARG A 199 -0.89 -9.70 15.33
C ARG A 199 -1.67 -10.74 14.53
N GLY A 200 -0.95 -11.63 13.89
CA GLY A 200 -1.56 -12.68 13.09
C GLY A 200 -0.56 -13.57 12.41
N TYR A 201 -0.90 -13.97 11.20
CA TYR A 201 -0.09 -14.84 10.40
C TYR A 201 0.38 -14.15 9.14
N LEU A 202 1.64 -14.36 8.79
CA LEU A 202 2.19 -13.93 7.52
C LEU A 202 1.56 -14.79 6.42
N MET A 203 0.93 -14.14 5.46
CA MET A 203 0.28 -14.82 4.34
C MET A 203 0.73 -14.22 3.00
N ALA A 204 0.70 -15.02 1.97
CA ALA A 204 1.04 -14.66 0.60
C ALA A 204 0.39 -15.66 -0.37
N GLU A 205 0.63 -15.47 -1.67
CA GLU A 205 0.18 -16.39 -2.71
C GLU A 205 0.90 -17.77 -2.61
N HIS A 206 0.27 -18.80 -3.12
CA HIS A 206 0.86 -20.14 -3.16
C HIS A 206 2.11 -20.19 -4.05
N ARG A 207 3.13 -20.89 -3.60
CA ARG A 207 4.44 -21.03 -4.27
C ARG A 207 4.38 -21.60 -5.70
N GLY A 208 3.29 -22.23 -6.08
CA GLY A 208 3.10 -22.88 -7.38
C GLY A 208 2.16 -22.10 -8.31
N HIS A 209 1.62 -20.95 -7.90
CA HIS A 209 0.77 -20.13 -8.72
C HIS A 209 1.60 -19.16 -9.57
N ALA A 210 1.02 -18.65 -10.65
CA ALA A 210 1.71 -17.74 -11.58
C ALA A 210 1.96 -16.35 -10.96
N ARG A 211 1.00 -15.86 -10.16
CA ARG A 211 1.10 -14.59 -9.47
C ARG A 211 2.11 -14.64 -8.33
N ASN A 212 2.95 -13.62 -8.22
CA ASN A 212 3.68 -13.30 -6.98
C ASN A 212 2.87 -12.37 -6.09
N ALA A 213 3.05 -12.45 -4.76
CA ALA A 213 2.41 -11.56 -3.81
C ALA A 213 3.40 -11.07 -2.75
N VAL A 214 3.16 -9.86 -2.25
CA VAL A 214 3.84 -9.33 -1.07
C VAL A 214 3.37 -10.12 0.15
N PHE A 215 4.29 -10.35 1.09
CA PHE A 215 3.95 -10.93 2.39
C PHE A 215 3.19 -9.95 3.25
N GLU A 216 1.95 -10.27 3.60
CA GLU A 216 1.10 -9.44 4.43
C GLU A 216 0.76 -10.12 5.75
N CYS A 217 0.62 -9.30 6.80
CA CYS A 217 0.21 -9.77 8.11
C CYS A 217 -1.32 -9.78 8.19
N ILE A 218 -1.92 -10.96 8.23
CA ILE A 218 -3.37 -11.13 8.35
C ILE A 218 -3.74 -11.41 9.80
N ASP A 219 -4.74 -10.69 10.33
CA ASP A 219 -5.16 -10.78 11.74
C ASP A 219 -5.45 -12.21 12.18
N GLU A 220 -4.97 -12.61 13.37
CA GLU A 220 -5.15 -13.98 13.91
C GLU A 220 -6.62 -14.36 14.10
N ALA A 221 -7.51 -13.39 14.26
CA ALA A 221 -8.96 -13.57 14.40
C ALA A 221 -9.69 -13.12 13.12
N GLY A 222 -9.21 -13.55 11.95
CA GLY A 222 -9.76 -13.16 10.65
C GLY A 222 -11.27 -13.37 10.55
N GLU A 223 -11.98 -12.29 10.20
CA GLU A 223 -13.42 -12.27 9.94
C GLU A 223 -13.74 -12.85 8.56
N LYS A 224 -14.99 -13.19 8.36
CA LYS A 224 -15.54 -13.69 7.10
C LYS A 224 -16.48 -12.64 6.52
N ILE A 225 -16.40 -12.40 5.22
CA ILE A 225 -17.42 -11.61 4.54
C ILE A 225 -18.65 -12.49 4.34
N HIS A 226 -19.79 -12.10 4.90
CA HIS A 226 -21.01 -12.90 4.84
C HIS A 226 -21.43 -13.18 3.38
N GLY A 227 -21.74 -14.46 3.09
CA GLY A 227 -22.18 -14.89 1.75
C GLY A 227 -21.08 -15.05 0.71
N SER A 228 -19.80 -14.97 1.10
CA SER A 228 -18.66 -15.06 0.18
C SER A 228 -17.97 -16.42 0.12
N ASN A 229 -18.57 -17.47 0.67
CA ASN A 229 -17.97 -18.81 0.75
C ASN A 229 -18.02 -19.63 -0.56
N ARG A 230 -18.09 -18.93 -1.68
CA ARG A 230 -17.89 -19.57 -2.99
C ARG A 230 -16.41 -19.58 -3.28
N ASN A 231 -15.85 -20.73 -3.52
CA ASN A 231 -14.49 -20.82 -4.06
C ASN A 231 -14.46 -20.15 -5.45
N THR A 232 -14.02 -18.89 -5.52
CA THR A 232 -13.95 -18.09 -6.76
C THR A 232 -12.53 -18.01 -7.29
N ASP A 233 -11.55 -18.52 -6.51
CA ASP A 233 -10.14 -18.58 -6.90
C ASP A 233 -9.57 -17.25 -7.40
N GLY A 234 -9.85 -16.16 -6.68
CA GLY A 234 -9.36 -14.83 -6.99
C GLY A 234 -7.89 -14.61 -6.59
N ALA A 235 -7.62 -13.63 -5.75
CA ALA A 235 -6.31 -13.39 -5.13
C ALA A 235 -6.22 -14.22 -3.84
N LEU A 236 -5.40 -15.26 -3.84
CA LEU A 236 -5.40 -16.26 -2.77
C LEU A 236 -4.36 -15.94 -1.69
N LEU A 237 -4.71 -16.20 -0.43
CA LEU A 237 -3.85 -15.96 0.73
C LEU A 237 -3.58 -17.27 1.47
N TYR A 238 -2.34 -17.76 1.33
CA TYR A 238 -1.83 -18.97 1.99
C TYR A 238 -0.92 -18.62 3.15
N PHE A 239 -0.90 -19.47 4.19
CA PHE A 239 0.06 -19.34 5.28
C PHE A 239 1.49 -19.50 4.78
N VAL A 240 2.38 -18.61 5.21
CA VAL A 240 3.81 -18.69 4.89
C VAL A 240 4.51 -19.61 5.88
N MET A 241 5.24 -20.57 5.34
CA MET A 241 6.04 -21.53 6.12
C MET A 241 7.53 -21.24 5.93
N PRO A 242 8.35 -21.31 6.99
CA PRO A 242 9.79 -21.15 6.83
C PRO A 242 10.38 -22.36 6.12
N LYS A 243 11.17 -22.13 5.08
CA LYS A 243 11.97 -23.18 4.43
C LYS A 243 13.29 -23.29 5.15
N CYS A 244 13.31 -24.07 6.22
CA CYS A 244 14.54 -24.35 6.98
C CYS A 244 15.63 -24.97 6.08
N ASN A 245 16.90 -24.64 6.36
CA ASN A 245 18.06 -25.06 5.59
C ASN A 245 18.15 -24.51 4.15
N ALA A 246 17.33 -23.50 3.84
CA ALA A 246 17.40 -22.74 2.58
C ALA A 246 17.65 -21.25 2.85
N GLY A 247 18.63 -20.96 3.71
CA GLY A 247 19.02 -19.61 4.14
C GLY A 247 18.32 -19.12 5.41
N ILE A 248 17.22 -19.75 5.84
CA ILE A 248 16.58 -19.45 7.12
C ILE A 248 17.00 -20.53 8.14
N PRO A 249 17.54 -20.14 9.34
CA PRO A 249 17.94 -21.11 10.36
C PRO A 249 16.71 -21.83 10.94
N CYS A 250 16.85 -23.15 11.21
CA CYS A 250 15.79 -23.98 11.80
C CYS A 250 15.60 -23.77 13.32
N GLY A 251 16.22 -22.85 13.92
CA GLY A 251 15.97 -22.31 15.26
C GLY A 251 16.27 -20.85 15.22
N PRO A 252 15.35 -19.97 15.51
CA PRO A 252 14.04 -20.13 16.19
C PRO A 252 12.86 -20.53 15.29
N TYR A 253 13.04 -20.66 13.97
CA TYR A 253 11.95 -21.04 13.07
C TYR A 253 11.76 -22.57 13.00
N ASN A 254 10.50 -22.98 12.83
CA ASN A 254 10.12 -24.39 12.72
C ASN A 254 9.41 -24.61 11.36
N ALA A 255 9.94 -25.53 10.55
CA ALA A 255 9.43 -25.84 9.22
C ALA A 255 7.96 -26.30 9.18
N ASN A 256 7.39 -26.72 10.33
CA ASN A 256 6.01 -27.21 10.44
C ASN A 256 5.04 -26.17 11.03
N ILE A 257 5.50 -24.95 11.30
CA ILE A 257 4.70 -23.90 11.95
C ILE A 257 4.66 -22.68 11.04
N ALA A 258 3.45 -22.16 10.79
CA ALA A 258 3.25 -20.93 10.02
C ALA A 258 3.93 -19.75 10.70
N ILE A 259 4.53 -18.88 9.89
CA ILE A 259 5.19 -17.68 10.38
C ILE A 259 4.12 -16.70 10.88
N THR A 260 4.26 -16.26 12.13
CA THR A 260 3.43 -15.22 12.71
C THR A 260 3.93 -13.83 12.32
N CYS A 261 3.17 -12.80 12.66
CA CYS A 261 3.56 -11.41 12.46
C CYS A 261 2.87 -10.48 13.44
N SER A 262 3.41 -9.29 13.60
CA SER A 262 2.78 -8.18 14.31
C SER A 262 2.87 -6.89 13.49
N ILE A 263 1.83 -6.06 13.54
CA ILE A 263 1.85 -4.68 13.07
C ILE A 263 2.03 -3.76 14.26
N CYS A 264 3.07 -2.96 14.19
CA CYS A 264 3.54 -2.12 15.28
C CYS A 264 3.63 -0.66 14.84
N THR A 265 3.26 0.28 15.72
CA THR A 265 3.37 1.72 15.51
C THR A 265 4.15 2.40 16.63
N ARG A 266 4.80 3.52 16.33
CA ARG A 266 5.53 4.32 17.28
C ARG A 266 5.45 5.81 16.98
#